data_372062645720c77216d7314a5ebd7f52
#
_entry.id   372062645720c77216d7314a5ebd7f52
#
_cell.length_a   1.000
_cell.length_b   1.000
_cell.length_c   1.000
_cell.angle_alpha   90.00
_cell.angle_beta   90.00
_cell.angle_gamma   90.00
#
_symmetry.space_group_name_H-M   'P 1'
#
loop_
_entity.id
_entity.type
_entity.pdbx_description
1 polymer ?
#
loop_
_entity_poly.entity_id
_entity_poly.type
_entity_poly.pdbx_seq_one_letter_code
_entity_poly.pdbx_strand_id
1 'polypeptide(L)'
;MTAPFTFRPARSQTLPAMTAIESAITCALYPPRLELGPQLTREQLLASMQLTMSLHQGGPVWLFAYGSLIWRPECTAVERMRGRVHGYHRGLYLWSHEHRGTPELPGLVFGLDRGGSCSGFAYRLPEENLEDSLFALWQREMPVPSYRPHWLSCRLEDGSRVQALGFVLERHLPSYAGNLPDHVLSQVFESACGRYGTTRDYVEQTIHALRSHAMPDRNLEARLKRCKSALDQATASRL
;
A
#
# COMPACT_ATOMS: atom_id res chain seq x y z
N MET A 1 51.14 -27.85 12.21
CA MET A 1 50.02 -27.87 13.20
C MET A 1 49.45 -26.49 13.25
N THR A 2 48.41 -26.21 12.50
CA THR A 2 47.72 -24.92 12.37
C THR A 2 46.41 -25.00 13.14
N ALA A 3 46.23 -24.12 14.15
CA ALA A 3 45.05 -24.05 14.97
C ALA A 3 43.87 -23.43 14.18
N PRO A 4 42.59 -23.83 14.41
CA PRO A 4 41.46 -23.29 13.72
C PRO A 4 41.05 -21.95 14.30
N PHE A 5 40.83 -20.99 13.41
CA PHE A 5 40.26 -19.68 13.69
C PHE A 5 38.75 -19.81 14.01
N THR A 6 38.35 -19.52 15.23
CA THR A 6 36.96 -19.49 15.62
C THR A 6 36.40 -18.06 15.41
N PHE A 7 35.46 -17.94 14.48
CA PHE A 7 34.70 -16.71 14.22
C PHE A 7 33.69 -16.51 15.38
N ARG A 8 33.86 -15.46 16.17
CA ARG A 8 32.86 -14.99 17.13
C ARG A 8 31.91 -14.02 16.40
N PRO A 9 30.60 -14.28 16.33
CA PRO A 9 29.67 -13.29 15.76
C PRO A 9 29.58 -12.08 16.71
N ALA A 10 29.66 -10.89 16.11
CA ALA A 10 29.43 -9.62 16.80
C ALA A 10 28.02 -9.62 17.42
N ARG A 11 27.90 -9.19 18.67
CA ARG A 11 26.61 -9.00 19.33
C ARG A 11 25.80 -7.97 18.56
N SER A 12 24.65 -8.40 18.01
CA SER A 12 23.61 -7.55 17.51
C SER A 12 23.17 -6.61 18.63
N GLN A 13 23.42 -5.31 18.47
CA GLN A 13 22.77 -4.29 19.29
C GLN A 13 21.30 -4.25 18.85
N THR A 14 20.44 -4.89 19.63
CA THR A 14 18.99 -4.73 19.53
C THR A 14 18.67 -3.28 19.92
N LEU A 15 18.23 -2.50 18.92
CA LEU A 15 17.53 -1.23 19.18
C LEU A 15 16.35 -1.53 20.11
N PRO A 16 16.12 -0.71 21.15
CA PRO A 16 14.99 -0.92 22.05
C PRO A 16 13.69 -0.88 21.25
N ALA A 17 12.88 -1.92 21.38
CA ALA A 17 11.53 -1.95 20.83
C ALA A 17 10.74 -0.77 21.43
N MET A 18 10.32 0.17 20.61
CA MET A 18 9.38 1.22 21.00
C MET A 18 8.15 0.55 21.63
N THR A 19 7.78 0.97 22.83
CA THR A 19 6.61 0.42 23.51
C THR A 19 5.35 0.72 22.68
N ALA A 20 4.34 -0.16 22.78
CA ALA A 20 3.07 0.03 22.09
C ALA A 20 2.39 1.39 22.39
N ILE A 21 2.70 1.97 23.55
CA ILE A 21 2.23 3.28 24.00
C ILE A 21 2.93 4.41 23.22
N GLU A 22 4.25 4.34 23.00
CA GLU A 22 4.99 5.33 22.19
C GLU A 22 4.58 5.29 20.73
N SER A 23 4.34 4.10 20.18
CA SER A 23 3.79 3.94 18.82
C SER A 23 2.37 4.50 18.69
N ALA A 24 1.50 4.32 19.69
CA ALA A 24 0.15 4.88 19.70
C ALA A 24 0.15 6.41 19.86
N ILE A 25 1.06 6.98 20.65
CA ILE A 25 1.19 8.43 20.82
C ILE A 25 1.73 9.09 19.56
N THR A 26 2.67 8.47 18.88
CA THR A 26 3.24 8.99 17.61
C THR A 26 2.22 8.99 16.49
N CYS A 27 1.26 8.05 16.47
CA CYS A 27 0.14 8.03 15.52
C CYS A 27 -0.99 9.04 15.83
N ALA A 28 -0.99 9.70 16.97
CA ALA A 28 -2.06 10.64 17.38
C ALA A 28 -1.83 12.09 16.91
N LEU A 29 -0.61 12.42 16.43
CA LEU A 29 -0.26 13.77 16.00
C LEU A 29 -0.09 13.82 14.48
N TYR A 30 -0.68 14.85 13.85
CA TYR A 30 -0.44 15.15 12.46
C TYR A 30 0.13 16.58 12.33
N PRO A 31 1.16 16.82 11.50
CA PRO A 31 1.90 15.83 10.70
C PRO A 31 2.84 14.93 11.52
N PRO A 32 2.97 13.63 11.15
CA PRO A 32 3.90 12.73 11.82
C PRO A 32 5.35 13.09 11.45
N ARG A 33 6.28 12.82 12.35
CA ARG A 33 7.72 12.83 12.01
C ARG A 33 8.07 11.47 11.38
N LEU A 34 8.31 11.46 10.07
CA LEU A 34 8.63 10.24 9.34
C LEU A 34 10.13 10.22 9.00
N GLU A 35 10.82 9.23 9.53
CA GLU A 35 12.17 8.88 9.06
C GLU A 35 12.01 7.78 8.00
N LEU A 36 11.87 8.19 6.74
CA LEU A 36 11.77 7.26 5.63
C LEU A 36 13.18 6.75 5.30
N GLY A 37 13.28 5.44 5.10
CA GLY A 37 14.52 4.83 4.65
C GLY A 37 14.96 5.33 3.27
N PRO A 38 16.20 5.03 2.85
CA PRO A 38 16.70 5.42 1.53
C PRO A 38 15.88 4.77 0.42
N GLN A 39 15.91 5.39 -0.76
CA GLN A 39 15.34 4.78 -1.96
C GLN A 39 16.04 3.46 -2.26
N LEU A 40 15.26 2.48 -2.74
CA LEU A 40 15.81 1.20 -3.17
C LEU A 40 16.61 1.37 -4.46
N THR A 41 17.79 0.77 -4.51
CA THR A 41 18.60 0.75 -5.73
C THR A 41 17.95 -0.16 -6.78
N ARG A 42 18.39 0.02 -8.05
CA ARG A 42 17.96 -0.86 -9.15
C ARG A 42 18.21 -2.33 -8.83
N GLU A 43 19.38 -2.65 -8.27
CA GLU A 43 19.81 -4.01 -7.91
C GLU A 43 18.89 -4.60 -6.82
N GLN A 44 18.52 -3.78 -5.81
CA GLN A 44 17.61 -4.20 -4.75
C GLN A 44 16.20 -4.48 -5.27
N LEU A 45 15.70 -3.63 -6.18
CA LEU A 45 14.41 -3.84 -6.85
C LEU A 45 14.40 -5.11 -7.69
N LEU A 46 15.45 -5.34 -8.50
CA LEU A 46 15.60 -6.54 -9.30
C LEU A 46 15.69 -7.80 -8.43
N ALA A 47 16.49 -7.78 -7.38
CA ALA A 47 16.61 -8.90 -6.45
C ALA A 47 15.26 -9.24 -5.78
N SER A 48 14.51 -8.21 -5.34
CA SER A 48 13.18 -8.39 -4.78
C SER A 48 12.19 -8.98 -5.80
N MET A 49 12.23 -8.51 -7.04
CA MET A 49 11.40 -9.02 -8.14
C MET A 49 11.73 -10.48 -8.44
N GLN A 50 12.99 -10.81 -8.62
CA GLN A 50 13.45 -12.18 -8.91
C GLN A 50 13.08 -13.15 -7.79
N LEU A 51 13.27 -12.74 -6.52
CA LEU A 51 12.87 -13.54 -5.37
C LEU A 51 11.35 -13.77 -5.37
N THR A 52 10.56 -12.74 -5.66
CA THR A 52 9.10 -12.87 -5.72
C THR A 52 8.67 -13.80 -6.84
N MET A 53 9.29 -13.66 -8.02
CA MET A 53 8.99 -14.50 -9.18
C MET A 53 9.43 -15.95 -8.98
N SER A 54 10.50 -16.23 -8.25
CA SER A 54 10.92 -17.60 -7.92
C SER A 54 9.90 -18.37 -7.07
N LEU A 55 8.99 -17.65 -6.40
CA LEU A 55 7.89 -18.24 -5.62
C LEU A 55 6.61 -18.45 -6.46
N HIS A 56 6.60 -18.02 -7.72
CA HIS A 56 5.47 -18.21 -8.62
C HIS A 56 5.37 -19.67 -9.03
N GLN A 57 4.17 -20.24 -8.92
CA GLN A 57 3.94 -21.68 -9.17
C GLN A 57 3.73 -22.03 -10.66
N GLY A 58 4.03 -21.09 -11.55
CA GLY A 58 3.85 -21.24 -13.00
C GLY A 58 2.49 -20.76 -13.49
N GLY A 59 2.33 -20.74 -14.82
CA GLY A 59 1.13 -20.23 -15.50
C GLY A 59 1.15 -18.69 -15.68
N PRO A 60 0.02 -18.11 -16.13
CA PRO A 60 -0.07 -16.67 -16.35
C PRO A 60 0.15 -15.84 -15.09
N VAL A 61 0.88 -14.75 -15.22
CA VAL A 61 1.10 -13.79 -14.11
C VAL A 61 -0.08 -12.84 -14.02
N TRP A 62 -0.71 -12.81 -12.85
CA TRP A 62 -1.80 -11.90 -12.53
C TRP A 62 -1.34 -10.84 -11.52
N LEU A 63 -1.79 -9.59 -11.69
CA LEU A 63 -1.59 -8.47 -10.76
C LEU A 63 -2.92 -8.12 -10.09
N PHE A 64 -2.95 -8.04 -8.76
CA PHE A 64 -4.13 -7.61 -8.02
C PHE A 64 -4.10 -6.10 -7.73
N ALA A 65 -5.01 -5.38 -8.34
CA ALA A 65 -5.20 -3.94 -8.20
C ALA A 65 -6.31 -3.62 -7.19
N TYR A 66 -5.95 -2.87 -6.16
CA TYR A 66 -6.87 -2.52 -5.06
C TYR A 66 -6.94 -1.01 -4.75
N GLY A 67 -6.05 -0.20 -5.32
CA GLY A 67 -5.95 1.25 -5.15
C GLY A 67 -5.98 1.99 -6.48
N SER A 68 -5.00 2.87 -6.73
CA SER A 68 -4.92 3.68 -7.95
C SER A 68 -4.88 2.85 -9.24
N LEU A 69 -4.32 1.65 -9.22
CA LEU A 69 -4.29 0.74 -10.36
C LEU A 69 -5.69 0.36 -10.89
N ILE A 70 -6.77 0.56 -10.11
CA ILE A 70 -8.15 0.33 -10.56
C ILE A 70 -8.56 1.35 -11.63
N TRP A 71 -8.19 2.62 -11.47
CA TRP A 71 -8.58 3.74 -12.35
C TRP A 71 -7.40 4.35 -13.13
N ARG A 72 -6.17 4.00 -12.75
CA ARG A 72 -4.92 4.37 -13.43
C ARG A 72 -3.99 3.15 -13.49
N PRO A 73 -4.29 2.15 -14.34
CA PRO A 73 -3.58 0.86 -14.31
C PRO A 73 -2.10 0.97 -14.68
N GLU A 74 -1.69 1.88 -15.56
CA GLU A 74 -0.29 2.09 -16.01
C GLU A 74 0.47 0.77 -16.30
N CYS A 75 -0.25 -0.30 -16.60
CA CYS A 75 0.29 -1.57 -17.02
C CYS A 75 -0.52 -2.09 -18.21
N THR A 76 0.16 -2.68 -19.17
CA THR A 76 -0.51 -3.43 -20.23
C THR A 76 -1.05 -4.73 -19.65
N ALA A 77 -2.31 -5.03 -19.93
CA ALA A 77 -2.94 -6.27 -19.51
C ALA A 77 -3.67 -6.90 -20.71
N VAL A 78 -3.54 -8.20 -20.88
CA VAL A 78 -4.26 -8.95 -21.91
C VAL A 78 -5.66 -9.33 -21.47
N GLU A 79 -5.91 -9.30 -20.15
CA GLU A 79 -7.20 -9.60 -19.55
C GLU A 79 -7.38 -8.85 -18.24
N ARG A 80 -8.63 -8.43 -17.96
CA ARG A 80 -9.00 -7.79 -16.69
C ARG A 80 -10.30 -8.41 -16.18
N MET A 81 -10.26 -8.93 -14.98
CA MET A 81 -11.42 -9.52 -14.30
C MET A 81 -11.61 -8.92 -12.90
N ARG A 82 -12.85 -8.81 -12.45
CA ARG A 82 -13.09 -8.51 -11.04
C ARG A 82 -12.61 -9.69 -10.20
N GLY A 83 -11.92 -9.36 -9.10
CA GLY A 83 -11.37 -10.37 -8.22
C GLY A 83 -11.56 -10.02 -6.76
N ARG A 84 -11.51 -11.02 -5.91
CA ARG A 84 -11.57 -10.86 -4.44
C ARG A 84 -10.49 -11.68 -3.77
N VAL A 85 -9.72 -11.02 -2.93
CA VAL A 85 -8.75 -11.67 -2.05
C VAL A 85 -9.32 -11.74 -0.63
N HIS A 86 -9.01 -12.83 0.09
CA HIS A 86 -9.34 -13.03 1.49
C HIS A 86 -8.09 -12.96 2.34
N GLY A 87 -8.24 -12.62 3.61
CA GLY A 87 -7.12 -12.45 4.53
C GLY A 87 -6.44 -11.08 4.45
N TYR A 88 -6.94 -10.20 3.57
CA TYR A 88 -6.44 -8.82 3.42
C TYR A 88 -7.60 -7.87 3.16
N HIS A 89 -7.47 -6.63 3.64
CA HIS A 89 -8.41 -5.55 3.36
C HIS A 89 -7.67 -4.29 2.92
N ARG A 90 -8.35 -3.43 2.16
CA ARG A 90 -7.85 -2.11 1.76
C ARG A 90 -8.05 -1.10 2.87
N GLY A 91 -7.03 -0.27 3.13
CA GLY A 91 -7.16 0.88 4.01
C GLY A 91 -6.15 1.98 3.68
N LEU A 92 -6.41 3.20 4.16
CA LEU A 92 -5.49 4.33 4.08
C LEU A 92 -4.45 4.19 5.20
N TYR A 93 -3.47 3.35 4.99
CA TYR A 93 -2.53 2.90 6.02
C TYR A 93 -1.07 3.15 5.68
N LEU A 94 -0.79 3.78 4.54
CA LEU A 94 0.57 4.11 4.13
C LEU A 94 0.74 5.61 3.96
N TRP A 95 1.72 6.19 4.65
CA TRP A 95 2.11 7.58 4.47
C TRP A 95 2.69 7.82 3.08
N SER A 96 2.28 8.91 2.45
CA SER A 96 2.72 9.35 1.13
C SER A 96 3.28 10.76 1.21
N HIS A 97 4.57 10.90 1.01
CA HIS A 97 5.32 12.16 1.11
C HIS A 97 5.70 12.75 -0.26
N GLU A 98 5.26 12.13 -1.35
CA GLU A 98 5.51 12.60 -2.72
C GLU A 98 4.23 12.65 -3.54
N HIS A 99 3.45 11.56 -3.56
CA HIS A 99 2.33 11.43 -4.47
C HIS A 99 1.09 12.18 -3.97
N ARG A 100 0.76 12.07 -2.68
CA ARG A 100 -0.48 12.63 -2.06
C ARG A 100 -0.20 13.57 -0.90
N GLY A 101 1.06 13.92 -0.67
CA GLY A 101 1.55 14.83 0.33
C GLY A 101 2.99 15.23 0.06
N THR A 102 3.58 15.96 1.00
CA THR A 102 5.00 16.34 1.04
C THR A 102 5.66 15.74 2.27
N PRO A 103 6.99 15.81 2.41
CA PRO A 103 7.65 15.40 3.65
C PRO A 103 7.14 16.14 4.90
N GLU A 104 6.77 17.42 4.76
CA GLU A 104 6.26 18.27 5.86
C GLU A 104 4.79 18.00 6.16
N LEU A 105 3.99 17.70 5.14
CA LEU A 105 2.55 17.41 5.22
C LEU A 105 2.23 16.12 4.46
N PRO A 106 2.59 14.96 5.00
CA PRO A 106 2.40 13.69 4.32
C PRO A 106 0.92 13.35 4.18
N GLY A 107 0.55 12.88 3.00
CA GLY A 107 -0.77 12.33 2.72
C GLY A 107 -0.82 10.83 3.00
N LEU A 108 -1.90 10.20 2.56
CA LEU A 108 -2.11 8.77 2.70
C LEU A 108 -2.47 8.12 1.36
N VAL A 109 -2.02 6.90 1.18
CA VAL A 109 -2.41 6.02 0.08
C VAL A 109 -2.89 4.67 0.61
N PHE A 110 -3.60 3.94 -0.26
CA PHE A 110 -4.10 2.62 0.10
C PHE A 110 -2.98 1.59 0.17
N GLY A 111 -3.13 0.69 1.14
CA GLY A 111 -2.39 -0.54 1.21
C GLY A 111 -3.30 -1.71 1.55
N LEU A 112 -2.85 -2.93 1.26
CA LEU A 112 -3.46 -4.16 1.74
C LEU A 112 -2.89 -4.50 3.10
N ASP A 113 -3.74 -4.50 4.11
CA ASP A 113 -3.39 -4.94 5.45
C ASP A 113 -4.08 -6.26 5.80
N ARG A 114 -3.52 -6.99 6.76
CA ARG A 114 -3.98 -8.32 7.15
C ARG A 114 -5.39 -8.30 7.75
N GLY A 115 -6.18 -9.31 7.42
CA GLY A 115 -7.55 -9.51 7.88
C GLY A 115 -8.61 -9.11 6.86
N GLY A 116 -9.82 -9.66 6.99
CA GLY A 116 -10.96 -9.33 6.14
C GLY A 116 -10.86 -9.80 4.69
N SER A 117 -11.37 -9.01 3.78
CA SER A 117 -11.31 -9.27 2.33
C SER A 117 -11.30 -7.96 1.53
N CYS A 118 -10.73 -8.01 0.34
CA CYS A 118 -10.65 -6.87 -0.57
C CYS A 118 -11.14 -7.26 -1.97
N SER A 119 -12.07 -6.48 -2.53
CA SER A 119 -12.44 -6.56 -3.93
C SER A 119 -11.62 -5.57 -4.75
N GLY A 120 -11.23 -5.98 -5.96
CA GLY A 120 -10.43 -5.18 -6.87
C GLY A 120 -10.44 -5.82 -8.26
N PHE A 121 -9.44 -5.48 -9.07
CA PHE A 121 -9.21 -6.12 -10.35
C PHE A 121 -8.01 -7.04 -10.31
N ALA A 122 -8.12 -8.18 -10.98
CA ALA A 122 -7.01 -9.01 -11.38
C ALA A 122 -6.69 -8.71 -12.86
N TYR A 123 -5.47 -8.29 -13.14
CA TYR A 123 -4.94 -8.04 -14.48
C TYR A 123 -4.02 -9.17 -14.88
N ARG A 124 -4.30 -9.87 -15.95
CA ARG A 124 -3.37 -10.84 -16.54
C ARG A 124 -2.35 -10.09 -17.39
N LEU A 125 -1.10 -10.18 -17.00
CA LEU A 125 -0.01 -9.52 -17.69
C LEU A 125 0.37 -10.30 -18.95
N PRO A 126 0.78 -9.61 -20.06
CA PRO A 126 1.28 -10.28 -21.25
C PRO A 126 2.57 -11.03 -20.92
N GLU A 127 2.78 -12.17 -21.57
CA GLU A 127 4.03 -12.94 -21.44
C GLU A 127 5.19 -12.24 -22.17
N GLU A 128 4.85 -11.55 -23.27
CA GLU A 128 5.82 -10.73 -23.99
C GLU A 128 6.24 -9.53 -23.11
N ASN A 129 7.55 -9.38 -22.92
CA ASN A 129 8.15 -8.30 -22.09
C ASN A 129 7.65 -8.30 -20.64
N LEU A 130 7.32 -9.47 -20.09
CA LEU A 130 6.83 -9.60 -18.71
C LEU A 130 7.84 -9.05 -17.69
N GLU A 131 9.13 -9.32 -17.86
CA GLU A 131 10.18 -8.86 -16.94
C GLU A 131 10.27 -7.34 -16.90
N ASP A 132 10.24 -6.67 -18.04
CA ASP A 132 10.24 -5.20 -18.11
C ASP A 132 8.99 -4.60 -17.49
N SER A 133 7.83 -5.21 -17.73
CA SER A 133 6.55 -4.78 -17.15
C SER A 133 6.55 -4.92 -15.63
N LEU A 134 7.08 -6.03 -15.12
CA LEU A 134 7.22 -6.26 -13.68
C LEU A 134 8.24 -5.28 -13.08
N PHE A 135 9.36 -5.04 -13.72
CA PHE A 135 10.36 -4.10 -13.22
C PHE A 135 9.80 -2.67 -13.13
N ALA A 136 9.07 -2.21 -14.15
CA ALA A 136 8.38 -0.93 -14.11
C ALA A 136 7.38 -0.85 -12.93
N LEU A 137 6.67 -1.93 -12.66
CA LEU A 137 5.77 -2.04 -11.51
C LEU A 137 6.52 -1.93 -10.17
N TRP A 138 7.68 -2.60 -10.01
CA TRP A 138 8.52 -2.49 -8.83
C TRP A 138 9.05 -1.08 -8.60
N GLN A 139 9.51 -0.40 -9.66
CA GLN A 139 9.95 1.00 -9.59
C GLN A 139 8.82 1.93 -9.14
N ARG A 140 7.60 1.65 -9.56
CA ARG A 140 6.42 2.44 -9.20
C ARG A 140 5.96 2.20 -7.75
N GLU A 141 5.83 0.93 -7.35
CA GLU A 141 5.20 0.57 -6.07
C GLU A 141 6.21 0.57 -4.90
N MET A 142 7.49 0.42 -5.19
CA MET A 142 8.54 0.22 -4.18
C MET A 142 9.72 1.19 -4.34
N PRO A 143 9.51 2.50 -4.56
CA PRO A 143 10.63 3.44 -4.60
C PRO A 143 11.38 3.50 -3.25
N VAL A 144 10.68 3.23 -2.16
CA VAL A 144 11.21 3.03 -0.81
C VAL A 144 10.61 1.73 -0.23
N PRO A 145 11.21 1.12 0.80
CA PRO A 145 10.64 -0.05 1.45
C PRO A 145 9.29 0.28 2.10
N SER A 146 8.18 0.08 1.38
CA SER A 146 6.82 0.40 1.85
C SER A 146 5.90 -0.81 1.83
N TYR A 147 6.13 -1.69 0.88
CA TYR A 147 5.33 -2.89 0.65
C TYR A 147 6.20 -4.13 0.60
N ARG A 148 5.57 -5.27 0.78
CA ARG A 148 6.11 -6.58 0.46
C ARG A 148 5.31 -7.18 -0.69
N PRO A 149 5.95 -7.47 -1.84
CA PRO A 149 5.32 -8.24 -2.92
C PRO A 149 4.89 -9.61 -2.40
N HIS A 150 3.68 -10.04 -2.72
CA HIS A 150 3.14 -11.29 -2.21
C HIS A 150 2.15 -11.92 -3.20
N TRP A 151 2.19 -13.24 -3.33
CA TRP A 151 1.23 -13.99 -4.12
C TRP A 151 -0.05 -14.20 -3.32
N LEU A 152 -1.16 -13.65 -3.80
CA LEU A 152 -2.46 -13.66 -3.16
C LEU A 152 -3.37 -14.67 -3.87
N SER A 153 -4.08 -15.52 -3.12
CA SER A 153 -5.17 -16.31 -3.69
C SER A 153 -6.35 -15.41 -4.00
N CYS A 154 -6.57 -15.15 -5.28
CA CYS A 154 -7.63 -14.29 -5.80
C CYS A 154 -8.72 -15.13 -6.43
N ARG A 155 -9.96 -15.00 -5.96
CA ARG A 155 -11.15 -15.57 -6.59
C ARG A 155 -11.68 -14.58 -7.62
N LEU A 156 -11.74 -14.99 -8.88
CA LEU A 156 -12.26 -14.20 -9.98
C LEU A 156 -13.79 -14.26 -10.05
N GLU A 157 -14.38 -13.34 -10.82
CA GLU A 157 -15.84 -13.22 -10.96
C GLU A 157 -16.52 -14.41 -11.64
N ASP A 158 -15.78 -15.17 -12.47
CA ASP A 158 -16.22 -16.42 -13.07
C ASP A 158 -16.18 -17.62 -12.10
N GLY A 159 -15.72 -17.41 -10.85
CA GLY A 159 -15.56 -18.41 -9.82
C GLY A 159 -14.21 -19.12 -9.79
N SER A 160 -13.38 -18.96 -10.81
CA SER A 160 -12.02 -19.49 -10.86
C SER A 160 -11.10 -18.86 -9.78
N ARG A 161 -9.94 -19.47 -9.54
CA ARG A 161 -8.92 -18.96 -8.62
C ARG A 161 -7.58 -18.85 -9.30
N VAL A 162 -6.92 -17.74 -9.06
CA VAL A 162 -5.57 -17.46 -9.57
C VAL A 162 -4.65 -17.03 -8.43
N GLN A 163 -3.35 -17.22 -8.62
CA GLN A 163 -2.33 -16.56 -7.80
C GLN A 163 -2.06 -15.18 -8.42
N ALA A 164 -2.40 -14.12 -7.69
CA ALA A 164 -2.19 -12.76 -8.16
C ALA A 164 -1.13 -12.06 -7.31
N LEU A 165 -0.17 -11.42 -7.95
CA LEU A 165 0.80 -10.57 -7.31
C LEU A 165 0.09 -9.37 -6.68
N GLY A 166 0.31 -9.13 -5.41
CA GLY A 166 -0.17 -7.95 -4.70
C GLY A 166 0.93 -7.35 -3.83
N PHE A 167 0.82 -6.05 -3.56
CA PHE A 167 1.73 -5.33 -2.68
C PHE A 167 1.06 -5.15 -1.33
N VAL A 168 1.55 -5.88 -0.32
CA VAL A 168 0.97 -5.89 1.03
C VAL A 168 1.80 -5.03 1.99
N LEU A 169 1.15 -4.44 2.99
CA LEU A 169 1.82 -3.57 3.95
C LEU A 169 2.70 -4.36 4.92
N GLU A 170 3.81 -3.75 5.28
CA GLU A 170 4.69 -4.20 6.36
C GLU A 170 4.50 -3.26 7.56
N ARG A 171 3.81 -3.76 8.61
CA ARG A 171 3.41 -2.95 9.78
C ARG A 171 4.56 -2.40 10.63
N HIS A 172 5.76 -2.98 10.49
CA HIS A 172 6.94 -2.54 11.23
C HIS A 172 7.70 -1.38 10.56
N LEU A 173 7.32 -1.00 9.33
CA LEU A 173 7.97 0.08 8.60
C LEU A 173 7.46 1.45 9.04
N PRO A 174 8.32 2.49 9.07
CA PRO A 174 7.93 3.85 9.45
C PRO A 174 6.82 4.43 8.56
N SER A 175 6.72 3.98 7.31
CA SER A 175 5.68 4.38 6.38
C SER A 175 4.28 3.84 6.71
N TYR A 176 4.16 2.86 7.63
CA TYR A 176 2.87 2.32 8.04
C TYR A 176 2.16 3.27 9.02
N ALA A 177 1.07 3.88 8.57
CA ALA A 177 0.27 4.80 9.38
C ALA A 177 -0.72 4.09 10.31
N GLY A 178 -1.08 2.85 10.00
CA GLY A 178 -2.12 2.12 10.72
C GLY A 178 -3.52 2.75 10.57
N ASN A 179 -4.40 2.36 11.48
CA ASN A 179 -5.78 2.86 11.48
C ASN A 179 -5.86 4.19 12.27
N LEU A 180 -5.63 5.31 11.59
CA LEU A 180 -5.70 6.64 12.19
C LEU A 180 -7.11 6.97 12.68
N PRO A 181 -7.26 7.74 13.78
CA PRO A 181 -8.54 8.31 14.20
C PRO A 181 -9.14 9.23 13.12
N ASP A 182 -10.47 9.32 13.06
CA ASP A 182 -11.15 10.10 12.01
C ASP A 182 -10.78 11.60 12.04
N HIS A 183 -10.48 12.17 13.22
CA HIS A 183 -10.04 13.57 13.32
C HIS A 183 -8.65 13.82 12.71
N VAL A 184 -7.70 12.87 12.84
CA VAL A 184 -6.38 12.94 12.18
C VAL A 184 -6.55 12.78 10.68
N LEU A 185 -7.38 11.83 10.25
CA LEU A 185 -7.65 11.62 8.82
C LEU A 185 -8.31 12.85 8.19
N SER A 186 -9.18 13.55 8.92
CA SER A 186 -9.77 14.81 8.48
C SER A 186 -8.69 15.88 8.24
N GLN A 187 -7.71 16.02 9.14
CA GLN A 187 -6.59 16.96 8.95
C GLN A 187 -5.76 16.61 7.70
N VAL A 188 -5.49 15.31 7.46
CA VAL A 188 -4.83 14.85 6.23
C VAL A 188 -5.62 15.23 4.98
N PHE A 189 -6.95 15.07 5.00
CA PHE A 189 -7.81 15.42 3.88
C PHE A 189 -7.86 16.93 3.59
N GLU A 190 -7.66 17.76 4.60
CA GLU A 190 -7.64 19.23 4.46
C GLU A 190 -6.31 19.76 3.94
N SER A 191 -5.20 19.20 4.40
CA SER A 191 -3.89 19.85 4.25
C SER A 191 -2.92 19.11 3.33
N ALA A 192 -3.05 17.77 3.20
CA ALA A 192 -2.10 17.00 2.42
C ALA A 192 -2.37 17.10 0.92
N CYS A 193 -1.39 17.63 0.18
CA CYS A 193 -1.42 17.68 -1.28
C CYS A 193 -0.02 17.35 -1.81
N GLY A 194 0.07 16.38 -2.70
CA GLY A 194 1.30 15.97 -3.36
C GLY A 194 1.25 16.17 -4.88
N ARG A 195 2.24 15.63 -5.55
CA ARG A 195 2.43 15.73 -7.01
C ARG A 195 1.20 15.27 -7.83
N TYR A 196 0.41 14.33 -7.31
CA TYR A 196 -0.78 13.79 -7.97
C TYR A 196 -2.10 14.25 -7.32
N GLY A 197 -2.07 15.35 -6.54
CA GLY A 197 -3.23 15.92 -5.88
C GLY A 197 -3.39 15.47 -4.42
N THR A 198 -4.57 15.69 -3.87
CA THR A 198 -4.83 15.45 -2.44
C THR A 198 -5.09 13.99 -2.11
N THR A 199 -4.91 13.61 -0.84
CA THR A 199 -5.38 12.31 -0.33
C THR A 199 -6.89 12.14 -0.50
N ARG A 200 -7.66 13.21 -0.32
CA ARG A 200 -9.11 13.21 -0.48
C ARG A 200 -9.53 12.86 -1.91
N ASP A 201 -8.97 13.53 -2.92
CA ASP A 201 -9.24 13.24 -4.34
C ASP A 201 -8.93 11.78 -4.68
N TYR A 202 -7.82 11.27 -4.15
CA TYR A 202 -7.41 9.88 -4.33
C TYR A 202 -8.45 8.88 -3.81
N VAL A 203 -8.99 9.14 -2.62
CA VAL A 203 -10.04 8.32 -2.01
C VAL A 203 -11.34 8.41 -2.81
N GLU A 204 -11.76 9.62 -3.19
CA GLU A 204 -12.98 9.84 -3.97
C GLU A 204 -12.92 9.18 -5.34
N GLN A 205 -11.79 9.30 -6.06
CA GLN A 205 -11.56 8.62 -7.34
C GLN A 205 -11.62 7.10 -7.20
N THR A 206 -11.03 6.55 -6.13
CA THR A 206 -11.07 5.11 -5.88
C THR A 206 -12.48 4.62 -5.57
N ILE A 207 -13.24 5.35 -4.74
CA ILE A 207 -14.65 5.03 -4.44
C ILE A 207 -15.48 5.08 -5.72
N HIS A 208 -15.31 6.12 -6.54
CA HIS A 208 -16.02 6.26 -7.80
C HIS A 208 -15.74 5.07 -8.73
N ALA A 209 -14.48 4.72 -8.92
CA ALA A 209 -14.08 3.60 -9.75
C ALA A 209 -14.61 2.25 -9.24
N LEU A 210 -14.56 2.03 -7.93
CA LEU A 210 -15.13 0.82 -7.33
C LEU A 210 -16.64 0.70 -7.55
N ARG A 211 -17.38 1.81 -7.40
CA ARG A 211 -18.83 1.85 -7.66
C ARG A 211 -19.17 1.59 -9.11
N SER A 212 -18.47 2.24 -10.05
CA SER A 212 -18.71 2.08 -11.48
C SER A 212 -18.48 0.65 -11.97
N HIS A 213 -17.72 -0.13 -11.21
CA HIS A 213 -17.45 -1.54 -11.51
C HIS A 213 -18.21 -2.52 -10.59
N ALA A 214 -19.27 -2.08 -9.91
CA ALA A 214 -20.09 -2.90 -9.01
C ALA A 214 -19.29 -3.59 -7.87
N MET A 215 -18.26 -2.90 -7.35
CA MET A 215 -17.43 -3.33 -6.22
C MET A 215 -17.46 -2.29 -5.08
N PRO A 216 -18.62 -1.82 -4.57
CA PRO A 216 -18.66 -0.76 -3.58
C PRO A 216 -17.94 -1.17 -2.29
N ASP A 217 -17.15 -0.25 -1.73
CA ASP A 217 -16.49 -0.41 -0.44
C ASP A 217 -17.21 0.46 0.61
N ARG A 218 -18.24 -0.12 1.23
CA ARG A 218 -19.10 0.60 2.18
C ARG A 218 -18.33 1.13 3.39
N ASN A 219 -17.29 0.43 3.84
CA ASN A 219 -16.49 0.88 4.98
C ASN A 219 -15.68 2.13 4.63
N LEU A 220 -15.06 2.14 3.45
CA LEU A 220 -14.31 3.29 2.94
C LEU A 220 -15.24 4.50 2.73
N GLU A 221 -16.42 4.29 2.14
CA GLU A 221 -17.42 5.33 1.92
C GLU A 221 -17.94 5.93 3.23
N ALA A 222 -18.27 5.09 4.21
CA ALA A 222 -18.71 5.52 5.52
C ALA A 222 -17.62 6.34 6.24
N ARG A 223 -16.35 5.91 6.11
CA ARG A 223 -15.23 6.62 6.70
C ARG A 223 -15.02 8.00 6.09
N LEU A 224 -15.04 8.10 4.75
CA LEU A 224 -14.95 9.39 4.07
C LEU A 224 -16.08 10.33 4.49
N LYS A 225 -17.30 9.80 4.62
CA LYS A 225 -18.46 10.61 5.07
C LYS A 225 -18.27 11.16 6.49
N ARG A 226 -17.79 10.34 7.44
CA ARG A 226 -17.52 10.81 8.83
C ARG A 226 -16.46 11.90 8.86
N CYS A 227 -15.38 11.75 8.11
CA CYS A 227 -14.32 12.77 8.03
C CYS A 227 -14.85 14.09 7.45
N LYS A 228 -15.69 14.05 6.40
CA LYS A 228 -16.31 15.26 5.84
C LYS A 228 -17.20 15.97 6.87
N SER A 229 -18.06 15.24 7.57
CA SER A 229 -18.94 15.84 8.60
C SER A 229 -18.16 16.48 9.75
N ALA A 230 -17.02 15.91 10.14
CA ALA A 230 -16.15 16.48 11.16
C ALA A 230 -15.51 17.81 10.71
N LEU A 231 -15.15 17.93 9.43
CA LEU A 231 -14.61 19.14 8.83
C LEU A 231 -15.66 20.27 8.80
N ASP A 232 -16.87 19.97 8.34
CA ASP A 232 -17.96 20.93 8.25
C ASP A 232 -18.30 21.50 9.64
N GLN A 233 -18.31 20.65 10.68
CA GLN A 233 -18.54 21.09 12.07
C GLN A 233 -17.39 21.95 12.61
N ALA A 234 -16.13 21.60 12.33
CA ALA A 234 -14.97 22.37 12.78
C ALA A 234 -14.93 23.77 12.14
N THR A 235 -15.34 23.87 10.87
CA THR A 235 -15.44 25.16 10.15
C THR A 235 -16.56 26.00 10.71
N ALA A 236 -17.73 25.42 10.98
CA ALA A 236 -18.87 26.13 11.57
C ALA A 236 -18.60 26.64 13.01
N SER A 237 -17.72 25.99 13.76
CA SER A 237 -17.36 26.40 15.14
C SER A 237 -16.30 27.51 15.17
N ARG A 238 -15.69 27.86 14.04
CA ARG A 238 -14.69 28.94 13.92
C ARG A 238 -15.25 30.25 13.38
N LEU A 239 -16.51 30.25 12.94
CA LEU A 239 -17.28 31.42 12.50
C LEU A 239 -18.21 31.92 13.61
#